data_633141d40522958986cc8ca2e5ced6ec
#
_entry.id   633141d40522958986cc8ca2e5ced6ec
#
_cell.length_a   1.000
_cell.length_b   1.000
_cell.length_c   1.000
_cell.angle_alpha   90.00
_cell.angle_beta   90.00
_cell.angle_gamma   90.00
#
_symmetry.space_group_name_H-M   'P 1'
#
loop_
_entity.id
_entity.type
_entity.pdbx_description
1 polymer ?
#
loop_
_entity_poly.entity_id
_entity_poly.type
_entity_poly.pdbx_seq_one_letter_code
_entity_poly.pdbx_strand_id
1 'polypeptide(L)'
;MGVYLANLQKVCDLGISRLLHSHGEIRPDWRERVAWLKNHHCERIEQAAAYIAEHPGATGADVVKNLTWNVPQAWEDIYPAQKWCIVEGGIIILNHLIAEHRIAREPDANNIHHYTLL
;
A
#
# COMPACT_ATOMS: atom_id res chain seq x y z
N MET A 1 -1.79 0.49 -7.81
CA MET A 1 -1.72 1.66 -6.92
C MET A 1 -1.80 2.98 -7.71
N GLY A 2 -1.00 3.23 -8.74
CA GLY A 2 -0.98 4.51 -9.48
C GLY A 2 -2.35 5.00 -9.97
N VAL A 3 -3.14 4.13 -10.61
CA VAL A 3 -4.51 4.47 -11.05
C VAL A 3 -5.40 4.88 -9.87
N TYR A 4 -5.29 4.21 -8.73
CA TYR A 4 -6.05 4.56 -7.53
C TYR A 4 -5.70 5.95 -7.01
N LEU A 5 -4.40 6.26 -6.89
CA LEU A 5 -3.93 7.59 -6.46
C LEU A 5 -4.37 8.71 -7.43
N ALA A 6 -4.31 8.44 -8.74
CA ALA A 6 -4.81 9.37 -9.76
C ALA A 6 -6.32 9.58 -9.65
N ASN A 7 -7.10 8.53 -9.35
CA ASN A 7 -8.55 8.63 -9.17
C ASN A 7 -8.92 9.40 -7.90
N LEU A 8 -8.16 9.28 -6.81
CA LEU A 8 -8.35 10.12 -5.63
C LEU A 8 -8.21 11.61 -5.96
N GLN A 9 -7.22 11.97 -6.80
CA GLN A 9 -7.06 13.34 -7.26
C GLN A 9 -8.25 13.79 -8.12
N LYS A 10 -8.69 12.97 -9.08
CA LYS A 10 -9.87 13.29 -9.92
C LYS A 10 -11.12 13.55 -9.10
N VAL A 11 -11.36 12.79 -8.02
CA VAL A 11 -12.49 13.01 -7.11
C VAL A 11 -12.42 14.40 -6.48
N CYS A 12 -11.23 14.86 -6.08
CA CYS A 12 -11.05 16.22 -5.55
C CYS A 12 -11.36 17.29 -6.60
N ASP A 13 -11.02 17.05 -7.86
CA ASP A 13 -11.16 18.00 -8.97
C ASP A 13 -12.60 18.11 -9.50
N LEU A 14 -13.50 17.19 -9.13
CA LEU A 14 -14.91 17.20 -9.60
C LEU A 14 -15.74 18.39 -9.07
N GLY A 15 -15.25 19.17 -8.13
CA GLY A 15 -15.98 20.33 -7.59
C GLY A 15 -17.27 19.98 -6.83
N ILE A 16 -17.44 18.71 -6.44
CA ILE A 16 -18.63 18.24 -5.70
C ILE A 16 -18.66 18.77 -4.28
N SER A 17 -19.85 19.05 -3.78
CA SER A 17 -20.05 19.51 -2.40
C SER A 17 -20.14 18.36 -1.41
N ARG A 18 -20.52 17.16 -1.84
CA ARG A 18 -20.72 15.98 -0.99
C ARG A 18 -20.20 14.73 -1.67
N LEU A 19 -19.49 13.89 -0.91
CA LEU A 19 -19.04 12.58 -1.35
C LEU A 19 -19.77 11.49 -0.55
N LEU A 20 -20.44 10.56 -1.26
CA LEU A 20 -21.05 9.36 -0.70
C LEU A 20 -20.15 8.17 -1.03
N HIS A 21 -19.47 7.67 -0.03
CA HIS A 21 -18.59 6.51 -0.18
C HIS A 21 -19.24 5.24 0.39
N SER A 22 -18.80 4.08 -0.05
CA SER A 22 -19.41 2.77 0.29
C SER A 22 -19.08 2.28 1.71
N HIS A 23 -18.08 2.83 2.37
CA HIS A 23 -17.63 2.39 3.69
C HIS A 23 -17.35 3.56 4.61
N GLY A 24 -17.79 3.43 5.88
CA GLY A 24 -17.61 4.46 6.91
C GLY A 24 -18.70 5.53 6.90
N GLU A 25 -18.51 6.55 7.73
CA GLU A 25 -19.47 7.64 7.91
C GLU A 25 -19.31 8.71 6.83
N ILE A 26 -20.43 9.25 6.34
CA ILE A 26 -20.44 10.40 5.43
C ILE A 26 -19.93 11.62 6.18
N ARG A 27 -18.84 12.21 5.73
CA ARG A 27 -18.14 13.31 6.40
C ARG A 27 -18.19 14.58 5.56
N PRO A 28 -18.36 15.75 6.20
CA PRO A 28 -18.28 17.05 5.51
C PRO A 28 -16.86 17.35 5.03
N ASP A 29 -15.83 16.87 5.76
CA ASP A 29 -14.40 17.05 5.50
C ASP A 29 -13.83 15.97 4.56
N TRP A 30 -14.62 15.49 3.61
CA TRP A 30 -14.23 14.39 2.72
C TRP A 30 -12.94 14.68 1.92
N ARG A 31 -12.64 15.95 1.61
CA ARG A 31 -11.40 16.32 0.91
C ARG A 31 -10.17 16.07 1.76
N GLU A 32 -10.23 16.38 3.04
CA GLU A 32 -9.16 16.08 4.00
C GLU A 32 -8.96 14.57 4.13
N ARG A 33 -10.07 13.83 4.15
CA ARG A 33 -10.02 12.36 4.16
C ARG A 33 -9.38 11.78 2.90
N VAL A 34 -9.68 12.32 1.72
CA VAL A 34 -9.04 11.89 0.45
C VAL A 34 -7.55 12.23 0.46
N ALA A 35 -7.16 13.41 0.91
CA ALA A 35 -5.76 13.80 1.06
C ALA A 35 -5.01 12.87 2.03
N TRP A 36 -5.63 12.57 3.16
CA TRP A 36 -5.08 11.61 4.12
C TRP A 36 -4.86 10.23 3.50
N LEU A 37 -5.86 9.69 2.77
CA LEU A 37 -5.74 8.41 2.07
C LEU A 37 -4.58 8.41 1.08
N LYS A 38 -4.44 9.47 0.30
CA LYS A 38 -3.36 9.62 -0.67
C LYS A 38 -1.99 9.59 0.02
N ASN A 39 -1.80 10.42 1.04
CA ASN A 39 -0.56 10.49 1.80
C ASN A 39 -0.22 9.13 2.45
N HIS A 40 -1.20 8.51 3.08
CA HIS A 40 -1.05 7.21 3.72
C HIS A 40 -0.58 6.10 2.76
N HIS A 41 -1.07 6.09 1.51
CA HIS A 41 -0.57 5.14 0.51
C HIS A 41 0.83 5.52 0.00
N CYS A 42 1.10 6.81 -0.21
CA CYS A 42 2.44 7.27 -0.59
C CYS A 42 3.49 6.91 0.47
N GLU A 43 3.19 7.12 1.74
CA GLU A 43 4.08 6.75 2.86
C GLU A 43 4.42 5.25 2.85
N ARG A 44 3.44 4.38 2.63
CA ARG A 44 3.69 2.93 2.54
C ARG A 44 4.52 2.53 1.33
N ILE A 45 4.35 3.21 0.20
CA ILE A 45 5.18 2.99 -0.99
C ILE A 45 6.64 3.31 -0.66
N GLU A 46 6.90 4.44 0.00
CA GLU A 46 8.26 4.82 0.40
C GLU A 46 8.84 3.92 1.49
N GLN A 47 8.04 3.49 2.47
CA GLN A 47 8.45 2.50 3.47
C GLN A 47 8.87 1.17 2.81
N ALA A 48 8.12 0.69 1.81
CA ALA A 48 8.45 -0.54 1.11
C ALA A 48 9.77 -0.40 0.33
N ALA A 49 9.97 0.70 -0.36
CA ALA A 49 11.22 0.97 -1.08
C ALA A 49 12.42 1.08 -0.13
N ALA A 50 12.26 1.80 1.00
CA ALA A 50 13.29 1.93 2.01
C ALA A 50 13.66 0.57 2.64
N TYR A 51 12.65 -0.23 3.00
CA TYR A 51 12.90 -1.57 3.57
C TYR A 51 13.68 -2.47 2.60
N ILE A 52 13.30 -2.47 1.31
CA ILE A 52 14.00 -3.26 0.28
C ILE A 52 15.44 -2.77 0.08
N ALA A 53 15.67 -1.46 0.16
CA ALA A 53 17.03 -0.88 0.07
C ALA A 53 17.93 -1.36 1.22
N GLU A 54 17.40 -1.42 2.44
CA GLU A 54 18.11 -1.90 3.62
C GLU A 54 18.24 -3.42 3.68
N HIS A 55 17.34 -4.17 3.00
CA HIS A 55 17.26 -5.63 3.01
C HIS A 55 17.18 -6.18 1.58
N PRO A 56 18.24 -6.05 0.76
CA PRO A 56 18.25 -6.60 -0.60
C PRO A 56 17.96 -8.11 -0.61
N GLY A 57 17.01 -8.53 -1.43
CA GLY A 57 16.58 -9.92 -1.48
C GLY A 57 15.48 -10.28 -0.48
N ALA A 58 14.88 -9.31 0.22
CA ALA A 58 13.73 -9.54 1.09
C ALA A 58 12.58 -10.16 0.32
N THR A 59 11.82 -11.05 0.96
CA THR A 59 10.58 -11.59 0.39
C THR A 59 9.44 -10.59 0.50
N GLY A 60 8.37 -10.77 -0.29
CA GLY A 60 7.17 -9.95 -0.17
C GLY A 60 6.55 -10.01 1.23
N ALA A 61 6.64 -11.17 1.91
CA ALA A 61 6.16 -11.32 3.28
C ALA A 61 6.97 -10.49 4.27
N ASP A 62 8.31 -10.42 4.09
CA ASP A 62 9.18 -9.60 4.93
C ASP A 62 8.85 -8.11 4.76
N VAL A 63 8.71 -7.66 3.52
CA VAL A 63 8.33 -6.27 3.24
C VAL A 63 6.99 -5.95 3.89
N VAL A 64 5.94 -6.74 3.61
CA VAL A 64 4.57 -6.49 4.10
C VAL A 64 4.49 -6.43 5.62
N LYS A 65 5.20 -7.31 6.34
CA LYS A 65 5.23 -7.31 7.80
C LYS A 65 5.84 -6.04 8.40
N ASN A 66 6.75 -5.40 7.67
CA ASN A 66 7.49 -4.23 8.15
C ASN A 66 6.91 -2.89 7.70
N LEU A 67 5.77 -2.89 6.96
CA LEU A 67 5.03 -1.68 6.67
C LEU A 67 4.12 -1.28 7.84
N THR A 68 3.87 0.02 7.98
CA THR A 68 2.91 0.53 8.96
C THR A 68 1.48 0.30 8.48
N TRP A 69 0.74 -0.55 9.17
CA TRP A 69 -0.68 -0.80 8.92
C TRP A 69 -1.54 -0.16 10.02
N ASN A 70 -2.76 0.27 9.66
CA ASN A 70 -3.71 0.84 10.62
C ASN A 70 -4.41 -0.26 11.43
N VAL A 71 -3.61 -1.12 12.05
CA VAL A 71 -4.07 -2.16 12.97
C VAL A 71 -3.27 -2.06 14.26
N PRO A 72 -3.92 -2.07 15.43
CA PRO A 72 -3.23 -1.94 16.71
C PRO A 72 -2.55 -3.23 17.19
N GLN A 73 -2.86 -4.37 16.55
CA GLN A 73 -2.34 -5.68 16.94
C GLN A 73 -0.94 -5.92 16.36
N ALA A 74 -0.12 -6.69 17.06
CA ALA A 74 1.10 -7.26 16.51
C ALA A 74 0.75 -8.22 15.34
N TRP A 75 1.69 -8.41 14.42
CA TRP A 75 1.47 -9.21 13.21
C TRP A 75 0.93 -10.61 13.53
N GLU A 76 1.43 -11.24 14.58
CA GLU A 76 1.05 -12.59 15.00
C GLU A 76 -0.42 -12.67 15.42
N ASP A 77 -0.91 -11.61 16.04
CA ASP A 77 -2.26 -11.53 16.64
C ASP A 77 -3.33 -11.03 15.66
N ILE A 78 -2.93 -10.60 14.45
CA ILE A 78 -3.88 -10.16 13.43
C ILE A 78 -4.72 -11.35 12.96
N TYR A 79 -6.04 -11.15 12.95
CA TYR A 79 -6.99 -12.16 12.47
C TYR A 79 -6.70 -12.55 10.99
N PRO A 80 -6.78 -13.86 10.63
CA PRO A 80 -6.38 -14.34 9.30
C PRO A 80 -6.99 -13.59 8.11
N ALA A 81 -8.28 -13.27 8.15
CA ALA A 81 -8.93 -12.55 7.06
C ALA A 81 -8.41 -11.10 6.92
N GLN A 82 -8.10 -10.44 8.04
CA GLN A 82 -7.49 -9.12 8.01
C GLN A 82 -6.04 -9.18 7.52
N LYS A 83 -5.29 -10.22 7.91
CA LYS A 83 -3.95 -10.51 7.40
C LYS A 83 -3.95 -10.67 5.88
N TRP A 84 -4.95 -11.36 5.34
CA TRP A 84 -5.15 -11.49 3.89
C TRP A 84 -5.30 -10.12 3.20
N CYS A 85 -6.16 -9.24 3.70
CA CYS A 85 -6.33 -7.89 3.16
C CYS A 85 -5.03 -7.06 3.21
N ILE A 86 -4.26 -7.20 4.29
CA ILE A 86 -2.96 -6.54 4.45
C ILE A 86 -1.96 -7.05 3.40
N VAL A 87 -1.86 -8.36 3.20
CA VAL A 87 -0.99 -8.97 2.21
C VAL A 87 -1.36 -8.52 0.80
N GLU A 88 -2.65 -8.51 0.47
CA GLU A 88 -3.14 -8.00 -0.82
C GLU A 88 -2.72 -6.54 -1.03
N GLY A 89 -2.93 -5.68 -0.03
CA GLY A 89 -2.47 -4.29 -0.06
C GLY A 89 -0.96 -4.16 -0.28
N GLY A 90 -0.17 -5.00 0.36
CA GLY A 90 1.28 -5.05 0.18
C GLY A 90 1.70 -5.48 -1.23
N ILE A 91 1.06 -6.50 -1.80
CA ILE A 91 1.30 -6.93 -3.18
C ILE A 91 1.00 -5.80 -4.17
N ILE A 92 -0.05 -5.04 -3.96
CA ILE A 92 -0.41 -3.88 -4.80
C ILE A 92 0.69 -2.80 -4.74
N ILE A 93 1.28 -2.56 -3.57
CA ILE A 93 2.40 -1.62 -3.39
C ILE A 93 3.65 -2.12 -4.12
N LEU A 94 4.03 -3.38 -3.95
CA LEU A 94 5.19 -3.98 -4.62
C LEU A 94 5.04 -3.95 -6.15
N ASN A 95 3.88 -4.30 -6.67
CA ASN A 95 3.61 -4.22 -8.11
C ASN A 95 3.65 -2.78 -8.64
N HIS A 96 3.29 -1.80 -7.83
CA HIS A 96 3.42 -0.39 -8.19
C HIS A 96 4.89 0.03 -8.30
N LEU A 97 5.72 -0.33 -7.32
CA LEU A 97 7.16 -0.05 -7.35
C LEU A 97 7.86 -0.73 -8.54
N ILE A 98 7.44 -1.94 -8.92
CA ILE A 98 7.92 -2.63 -10.13
C ILE A 98 7.53 -1.84 -11.39
N ALA A 99 6.26 -1.42 -11.48
CA ALA A 99 5.75 -0.66 -12.62
C ALA A 99 6.43 0.71 -12.77
N GLU A 100 6.93 1.29 -11.69
CA GLU A 100 7.71 2.52 -11.66
C GLU A 100 9.22 2.30 -11.88
N HIS A 101 9.64 1.07 -12.14
CA HIS A 101 11.05 0.68 -12.29
C HIS A 101 11.93 1.06 -11.09
N ARG A 102 11.38 1.01 -9.88
CA ARG A 102 12.09 1.30 -8.63
C ARG A 102 12.67 0.05 -7.98
N ILE A 103 12.04 -1.11 -8.20
CA ILE A 103 12.48 -2.40 -7.69
C ILE A 103 12.43 -3.48 -8.77
N ALA A 104 13.30 -4.48 -8.66
CA ALA A 104 13.25 -5.73 -9.41
C ALA A 104 12.65 -6.84 -8.55
N ARG A 105 12.15 -7.88 -9.21
CA ARG A 105 11.59 -9.07 -8.59
C ARG A 105 12.12 -10.32 -9.28
N GLU A 106 12.71 -11.24 -8.52
CA GLU A 106 13.21 -12.52 -9.02
C GLU A 106 12.70 -13.69 -8.16
N PRO A 107 12.23 -14.79 -8.76
CA PRO A 107 11.84 -15.97 -8.02
C PRO A 107 13.07 -16.81 -7.65
N ASP A 108 13.03 -17.46 -6.49
CA ASP A 108 13.98 -18.53 -6.12
C ASP A 108 13.55 -19.90 -6.66
N ALA A 109 14.29 -20.94 -6.31
CA ALA A 109 14.02 -22.33 -6.72
C ALA A 109 12.66 -22.86 -6.22
N ASN A 110 12.07 -22.25 -5.20
CA ASN A 110 10.75 -22.59 -4.63
C ASN A 110 9.64 -21.65 -5.16
N ASN A 111 9.97 -20.82 -6.16
CA ASN A 111 9.07 -19.79 -6.71
C ASN A 111 8.65 -18.72 -5.69
N ILE A 112 9.50 -18.48 -4.67
CA ILE A 112 9.33 -17.35 -3.75
C ILE A 112 10.00 -16.14 -4.39
N HIS A 113 9.27 -15.05 -4.47
CA HIS A 113 9.78 -13.81 -5.05
C HIS A 113 10.61 -13.01 -4.04
N HIS A 114 11.80 -12.63 -4.48
CA HIS A 114 12.72 -11.75 -3.77
C HIS A 114 12.82 -10.40 -4.47
N TYR A 115 12.97 -9.34 -3.70
CA TYR A 115 12.93 -7.96 -4.20
C TYR A 115 14.25 -7.25 -3.94
N THR A 116 14.70 -6.46 -4.92
CA THR A 116 15.90 -5.61 -4.84
C THR A 116 15.61 -4.24 -5.39
N LEU A 117 16.30 -3.21 -4.88
CA LEU A 117 16.22 -1.87 -5.45
C LEU A 117 16.93 -1.83 -6.82
N LEU A 118 16.41 -1.03 -7.76
CA LEU A 118 17.02 -0.76 -9.07
C LEU A 118 17.86 0.52 -9.08
#